data_c050617e16ccf4f94f2a0b21720d6010
#
_entry.id   c050617e16ccf4f94f2a0b21720d6010
#
_cell.length_a   1.000
_cell.length_b   1.000
_cell.length_c   1.000
_cell.angle_alpha   90.00
_cell.angle_beta   90.00
_cell.angle_gamma   90.00
#
_symmetry.space_group_name_H-M   'P 1'
#
loop_
_entity.id
_entity.type
_entity.pdbx_description
1 polymer ?
#
loop_
_entity_poly.entity_id
_entity_poly.type
_entity_poly.pdbx_seq_one_letter_code
_entity_poly.pdbx_strand_id
1 'polypeptide(L)'
;MDIWPDAMKNSVSPRLYKMVGPILTGITRWVYKNSCKLLITSKGFEELINRDGNFSDKIIYYPNWSIDLLKTPANYPIPELPEGFKIMLAGNLGESQNLDAIGEAMVLLKDIPELKWIFVGDGSWKKWLDDFIKEHQLQETAFTLGRFPGEAMATFYKQADAMLITLRGGFIDLDMTVPARMQSYMSAGRPVLGMIGPGVQHLITESDCGYAVDAGDYKALADVIRNKVLTDKEAFEKKGANGRKCFEEEFTLDHCIDHIEEIISK
;
A
#
# COMPACT_ATOMS: atom_id res chain seq x y z
N MET A 1 -11.03 6.04 0.82
CA MET A 1 -11.81 7.28 1.08
C MET A 1 -10.92 8.45 0.68
N ASP A 2 -11.43 9.39 -0.08
CA ASP A 2 -10.68 10.58 -0.50
C ASP A 2 -11.05 11.74 0.43
N ILE A 3 -10.06 12.48 0.91
CA ILE A 3 -10.30 13.65 1.75
C ILE A 3 -10.51 14.86 0.84
N TRP A 4 -11.76 15.30 0.74
CA TRP A 4 -12.13 16.50 -0.02
C TRP A 4 -11.91 17.77 0.83
N PRO A 5 -11.44 18.88 0.22
CA PRO A 5 -11.11 19.04 -1.21
C PRO A 5 -9.67 18.65 -1.58
N ASP A 6 -8.84 18.12 -0.68
CA ASP A 6 -7.42 17.87 -0.93
C ASP A 6 -7.20 16.89 -2.09
N ALA A 7 -7.98 15.82 -2.19
CA ALA A 7 -7.93 14.87 -3.29
C ALA A 7 -8.09 15.52 -4.69
N MET A 8 -8.77 16.67 -4.75
CA MET A 8 -8.96 17.41 -6.00
C MET A 8 -7.72 18.21 -6.41
N LYS A 9 -6.83 18.59 -5.47
CA LYS A 9 -5.65 19.42 -5.77
C LYS A 9 -4.79 18.85 -6.90
N ASN A 10 -4.71 17.53 -6.97
CA ASN A 10 -3.84 16.82 -7.90
C ASN A 10 -4.52 16.55 -9.27
N SER A 11 -5.84 16.75 -9.34
CA SER A 11 -6.64 16.41 -10.52
C SER A 11 -7.08 17.62 -11.34
N VAL A 12 -6.92 18.83 -10.81
CA VAL A 12 -7.37 20.07 -11.47
C VAL A 12 -6.28 21.14 -11.49
N SER A 13 -6.44 22.11 -12.41
CA SER A 13 -5.50 23.24 -12.47
C SER A 13 -5.54 24.06 -11.17
N PRO A 14 -4.37 24.64 -10.75
CA PRO A 14 -4.31 25.48 -9.54
C PRO A 14 -5.31 26.67 -9.56
N ARG A 15 -5.62 27.22 -10.73
CA ARG A 15 -6.60 28.30 -10.87
C ARG A 15 -8.01 27.82 -10.55
N LEU A 16 -8.39 26.66 -11.07
CA LEU A 16 -9.70 26.06 -10.81
C LEU A 16 -9.84 25.67 -9.34
N TYR A 17 -8.79 25.05 -8.76
CA TYR A 17 -8.79 24.70 -7.34
C TYR A 17 -8.95 25.95 -6.45
N LYS A 18 -8.25 27.05 -6.73
CA LYS A 18 -8.35 28.29 -5.97
C LYS A 18 -9.79 28.88 -5.99
N MET A 19 -10.52 28.66 -7.07
CA MET A 19 -11.90 29.16 -7.23
C MET A 19 -12.92 28.23 -6.55
N VAL A 20 -12.79 26.92 -6.71
CA VAL A 20 -13.77 25.91 -6.27
C VAL A 20 -13.47 25.36 -4.88
N GLY A 21 -12.20 25.31 -4.49
CA GLY A 21 -11.74 24.74 -3.22
C GLY A 21 -12.46 25.29 -1.99
N PRO A 22 -12.60 26.63 -1.81
CA PRO A 22 -13.32 27.20 -0.65
C PRO A 22 -14.79 26.75 -0.58
N ILE A 23 -15.45 26.58 -1.73
CA ILE A 23 -16.85 26.11 -1.80
C ILE A 23 -16.91 24.65 -1.35
N LEU A 24 -16.01 23.82 -1.87
CA LEU A 24 -15.92 22.40 -1.49
C LEU A 24 -15.57 22.22 -0.02
N THR A 25 -14.65 23.01 0.52
CA THR A 25 -14.36 23.02 1.97
C THR A 25 -15.61 23.35 2.78
N GLY A 26 -16.41 24.33 2.33
CA GLY A 26 -17.68 24.67 2.99
C GLY A 26 -18.68 23.51 2.98
N ILE A 27 -18.81 22.82 1.84
CA ILE A 27 -19.67 21.64 1.70
C ILE A 27 -19.17 20.49 2.59
N THR A 28 -17.87 20.18 2.55
CA THR A 28 -17.26 19.11 3.34
C THR A 28 -17.45 19.37 4.84
N ARG A 29 -17.19 20.60 5.29
CA ARG A 29 -17.45 21.01 6.69
C ARG A 29 -18.93 20.86 7.09
N TRP A 30 -19.83 21.22 6.19
CA TRP A 30 -21.28 21.05 6.42
C TRP A 30 -21.63 19.57 6.56
N VAL A 31 -21.08 18.69 5.69
CA VAL A 31 -21.26 17.23 5.79
C VAL A 31 -20.74 16.72 7.12
N TYR A 32 -19.50 17.04 7.51
CA TYR A 32 -18.93 16.59 8.79
C TYR A 32 -19.75 17.07 10.00
N LYS A 33 -20.21 18.30 9.97
CA LYS A 33 -21.03 18.87 11.05
C LYS A 33 -22.38 18.16 11.21
N ASN A 34 -23.01 17.74 10.10
CA ASN A 34 -24.32 17.12 10.09
C ASN A 34 -24.29 15.58 10.09
N SER A 35 -23.13 14.95 10.05
CA SER A 35 -22.98 13.51 10.23
C SER A 35 -22.98 13.15 11.72
N CYS A 36 -23.60 12.03 12.06
CA CYS A 36 -23.55 11.48 13.43
C CYS A 36 -22.14 10.98 13.75
N LYS A 37 -21.54 10.23 12.84
CA LYS A 37 -20.19 9.66 12.93
C LYS A 37 -19.44 9.82 11.63
N LEU A 38 -18.10 9.87 11.70
CA LEU A 38 -17.18 9.98 10.59
C LEU A 38 -16.26 8.77 10.62
N LEU A 39 -16.47 7.82 9.72
CA LEU A 39 -15.68 6.60 9.67
C LEU A 39 -14.46 6.84 8.78
N ILE A 40 -13.25 6.69 9.35
CA ILE A 40 -11.97 6.90 8.65
C ILE A 40 -11.23 5.58 8.46
N THR A 41 -10.67 5.38 7.27
CA THR A 41 -9.92 4.17 6.91
C THR A 41 -8.43 4.25 7.23
N SER A 42 -7.97 5.41 7.65
CA SER A 42 -6.60 5.66 8.10
C SER A 42 -6.61 6.60 9.30
N LYS A 43 -5.86 6.29 10.34
CA LYS A 43 -5.71 7.15 11.54
C LYS A 43 -5.20 8.55 11.19
N GLY A 44 -4.34 8.67 10.15
CA GLY A 44 -3.83 9.97 9.67
C GLY A 44 -4.90 10.91 9.10
N PHE A 45 -6.08 10.41 8.76
CA PHE A 45 -7.18 11.25 8.29
C PHE A 45 -7.84 12.08 9.41
N GLU A 46 -7.68 11.71 10.67
CA GLU A 46 -8.22 12.48 11.79
C GLU A 46 -7.69 13.91 11.80
N GLU A 47 -6.37 14.07 11.66
CA GLU A 47 -5.75 15.39 11.61
C GLU A 47 -6.27 16.21 10.41
N LEU A 48 -6.41 15.57 9.26
CA LEU A 48 -6.87 16.24 8.04
C LEU A 48 -8.32 16.73 8.17
N ILE A 49 -9.19 15.92 8.75
CA ILE A 49 -10.61 16.27 8.99
C ILE A 49 -10.71 17.42 10.01
N ASN A 50 -9.90 17.39 11.07
CA ASN A 50 -9.92 18.39 12.12
C ASN A 50 -9.31 19.75 11.71
N ARG A 51 -8.63 19.86 10.57
CA ARG A 51 -8.23 21.17 10.01
C ARG A 51 -9.43 22.08 9.70
N ASP A 52 -10.56 21.49 9.35
CA ASP A 52 -11.77 22.22 8.98
C ASP A 52 -12.75 22.43 10.13
N GLY A 53 -12.44 21.97 11.32
CA GLY A 53 -13.25 22.09 12.54
C GLY A 53 -12.82 21.05 13.57
N ASN A 54 -13.39 21.09 14.77
CA ASN A 54 -13.18 20.04 15.76
C ASN A 54 -14.27 18.97 15.63
N PHE A 55 -13.90 17.79 15.11
CA PHE A 55 -14.80 16.66 14.87
C PHE A 55 -14.34 15.37 15.57
N SER A 56 -13.33 15.43 16.44
CA SER A 56 -12.70 14.27 17.08
C SER A 56 -13.70 13.38 17.82
N ASP A 57 -14.75 13.94 18.40
CA ASP A 57 -15.84 13.21 19.09
C ASP A 57 -16.73 12.37 18.15
N LYS A 58 -16.67 12.65 16.86
CA LYS A 58 -17.42 11.95 15.81
C LYS A 58 -16.57 10.96 15.02
N ILE A 59 -15.24 11.11 15.02
CA ILE A 59 -14.33 10.31 14.24
C ILE A 59 -14.17 8.93 14.86
N ILE A 60 -14.34 7.90 14.05
CA ILE A 60 -14.11 6.51 14.42
C ILE A 60 -13.21 5.87 13.38
N TYR A 61 -12.11 5.25 13.82
CA TYR A 61 -11.28 4.46 12.95
C TYR A 61 -12.05 3.20 12.53
N TYR A 62 -12.26 3.06 11.22
CA TYR A 62 -12.93 1.93 10.59
C TYR A 62 -12.14 1.51 9.36
N PRO A 63 -11.17 0.60 9.50
CA PRO A 63 -10.25 0.22 8.42
C PRO A 63 -10.96 -0.54 7.30
N ASN A 64 -10.31 -0.61 6.15
CA ASN A 64 -10.73 -1.52 5.10
C ASN A 64 -10.47 -2.97 5.54
N TRP A 65 -11.41 -3.85 5.31
CA TRP A 65 -11.21 -5.28 5.45
C TRP A 65 -10.58 -5.90 4.20
N SER A 66 -10.03 -7.11 4.32
CA SER A 66 -9.57 -7.89 3.18
C SER A 66 -9.97 -9.36 3.30
N ILE A 67 -9.94 -10.06 2.16
CA ILE A 67 -10.12 -11.52 2.11
C ILE A 67 -8.95 -12.17 2.84
N ASP A 68 -9.22 -13.25 3.58
CA ASP A 68 -8.19 -14.05 4.23
C ASP A 68 -7.48 -14.94 3.20
N LEU A 69 -6.35 -14.46 2.70
CA LEU A 69 -5.59 -15.12 1.65
C LEU A 69 -4.87 -16.39 2.12
N LEU A 70 -4.56 -16.52 3.41
CA LEU A 70 -4.02 -17.80 3.95
C LEU A 70 -5.07 -18.91 3.98
N LYS A 71 -6.35 -18.56 4.16
CA LYS A 71 -7.47 -19.51 4.10
C LYS A 71 -7.99 -19.72 2.67
N THR A 72 -7.55 -18.90 1.71
CA THR A 72 -7.94 -19.02 0.30
C THR A 72 -7.08 -20.10 -0.38
N PRO A 73 -7.66 -21.02 -1.17
CA PRO A 73 -6.88 -22.02 -1.90
C PRO A 73 -5.86 -21.39 -2.85
N ALA A 74 -4.57 -21.69 -2.66
CA ALA A 74 -3.48 -21.21 -3.50
C ALA A 74 -3.16 -22.21 -4.61
N ASN A 75 -4.13 -22.44 -5.49
CA ASN A 75 -4.07 -23.44 -6.57
C ASN A 75 -4.40 -22.88 -7.96
N TYR A 76 -4.54 -21.57 -8.08
CA TYR A 76 -4.74 -20.95 -9.39
C TYR A 76 -3.47 -21.10 -10.25
N PRO A 77 -3.59 -21.50 -11.54
CA PRO A 77 -2.43 -21.67 -12.42
C PRO A 77 -1.79 -20.29 -12.70
N ILE A 78 -0.53 -20.14 -12.33
CA ILE A 78 0.29 -18.98 -12.61
C ILE A 78 1.56 -19.38 -13.35
N PRO A 79 2.24 -18.46 -14.06
CA PRO A 79 3.56 -18.71 -14.62
C PRO A 79 4.55 -19.13 -13.53
N GLU A 80 5.50 -19.98 -13.88
CA GLU A 80 6.61 -20.31 -13.01
C GLU A 80 7.40 -19.04 -12.68
N LEU A 81 7.60 -18.79 -11.37
CA LEU A 81 8.36 -17.64 -10.91
C LEU A 81 9.85 -18.01 -10.84
N PRO A 82 10.76 -17.05 -11.07
CA PRO A 82 12.20 -17.29 -11.02
C PRO A 82 12.63 -17.73 -9.61
N GLU A 83 13.70 -18.51 -9.54
CA GLU A 83 14.36 -18.80 -8.27
C GLU A 83 15.01 -17.54 -7.68
N GLY A 84 15.11 -17.49 -6.34
CA GLY A 84 15.69 -16.36 -5.62
C GLY A 84 14.72 -15.71 -4.64
N PHE A 85 15.17 -14.62 -4.02
CA PHE A 85 14.38 -13.83 -3.08
C PHE A 85 13.44 -12.89 -3.85
N LYS A 86 12.13 -13.10 -3.72
CA LYS A 86 11.10 -12.43 -4.52
C LYS A 86 10.44 -11.28 -3.77
N ILE A 87 10.69 -10.07 -4.23
CA ILE A 87 9.95 -8.87 -3.81
C ILE A 87 8.81 -8.66 -4.82
N MET A 88 7.57 -8.72 -4.36
CA MET A 88 6.40 -8.67 -5.24
C MET A 88 5.58 -7.40 -5.02
N LEU A 89 5.24 -6.70 -6.11
CA LEU A 89 4.21 -5.67 -6.16
C LEU A 89 3.03 -6.19 -6.97
N ALA A 90 1.84 -6.24 -6.36
CA ALA A 90 0.63 -6.68 -7.03
C ALA A 90 -0.44 -5.58 -7.04
N GLY A 91 -1.02 -5.32 -8.20
CA GLY A 91 -2.08 -4.34 -8.39
C GLY A 91 -1.91 -3.43 -9.60
N ASN A 92 -2.50 -2.24 -9.53
CA ASN A 92 -2.40 -1.25 -10.61
C ASN A 92 -0.95 -0.72 -10.72
N LEU A 93 -0.39 -0.77 -11.93
CA LEU A 93 0.92 -0.21 -12.29
C LEU A 93 0.75 1.20 -12.88
N GLY A 94 0.17 2.10 -12.08
CA GLY A 94 -0.10 3.48 -12.47
C GLY A 94 0.93 4.47 -11.92
N GLU A 95 0.80 5.73 -12.31
CA GLU A 95 1.68 6.83 -11.91
C GLU A 95 1.81 7.00 -10.39
N SER A 96 0.71 6.81 -9.66
CA SER A 96 0.69 6.93 -8.20
C SER A 96 1.54 5.88 -7.48
N GLN A 97 1.98 4.83 -8.17
CA GLN A 97 2.78 3.76 -7.55
C GLN A 97 4.29 4.06 -7.48
N ASN A 98 4.72 5.23 -7.95
CA ASN A 98 6.13 5.65 -7.87
C ASN A 98 7.12 4.63 -8.49
N LEU A 99 6.75 4.08 -9.66
CA LEU A 99 7.51 3.03 -10.34
C LEU A 99 8.91 3.49 -10.76
N ASP A 100 9.10 4.77 -11.01
CA ASP A 100 10.39 5.39 -11.27
C ASP A 100 11.35 5.22 -10.09
N ALA A 101 10.92 5.51 -8.88
CA ALA A 101 11.75 5.29 -7.69
C ALA A 101 12.01 3.79 -7.42
N ILE A 102 11.04 2.90 -7.73
CA ILE A 102 11.30 1.45 -7.68
C ILE A 102 12.37 1.07 -8.71
N GLY A 103 12.29 1.63 -9.92
CA GLY A 103 13.29 1.41 -10.98
C GLY A 103 14.70 1.77 -10.52
N GLU A 104 14.86 2.94 -9.90
CA GLU A 104 16.15 3.36 -9.34
C GLU A 104 16.65 2.41 -8.22
N ALA A 105 15.76 1.93 -7.35
CA ALA A 105 16.14 0.92 -6.35
C ALA A 105 16.59 -0.40 -7.00
N MET A 106 15.92 -0.84 -8.09
CA MET A 106 16.34 -2.01 -8.86
C MET A 106 17.74 -1.85 -9.45
N VAL A 107 18.05 -0.66 -9.98
CA VAL A 107 19.39 -0.36 -10.53
C VAL A 107 20.46 -0.40 -9.44
N LEU A 108 20.19 0.14 -8.24
CA LEU A 108 21.12 0.10 -7.10
C LEU A 108 21.38 -1.32 -6.57
N LEU A 109 20.46 -2.26 -6.81
CA LEU A 109 20.54 -3.65 -6.34
C LEU A 109 20.81 -4.66 -7.47
N LYS A 110 21.17 -4.19 -8.66
CA LYS A 110 21.41 -5.02 -9.84
C LYS A 110 22.58 -6.00 -9.67
N ASP A 111 23.51 -5.71 -8.74
CA ASP A 111 24.63 -6.57 -8.37
C ASP A 111 24.23 -7.81 -7.52
N ILE A 112 22.93 -7.96 -7.19
CA ILE A 112 22.41 -9.08 -6.39
C ILE A 112 21.52 -9.96 -7.27
N PRO A 113 22.06 -10.93 -8.00
CA PRO A 113 21.32 -11.71 -8.98
C PRO A 113 20.25 -12.62 -8.39
N GLU A 114 20.32 -12.96 -7.12
CA GLU A 114 19.31 -13.74 -6.41
C GLU A 114 18.08 -12.90 -6.01
N LEU A 115 18.16 -11.55 -6.06
CA LEU A 115 17.02 -10.68 -5.81
C LEU A 115 16.13 -10.60 -7.05
N LYS A 116 14.84 -10.90 -6.89
CA LYS A 116 13.86 -10.91 -7.98
C LYS A 116 12.72 -9.94 -7.68
N TRP A 117 12.45 -9.04 -8.62
CA TRP A 117 11.33 -8.10 -8.57
C TRP A 117 10.20 -8.63 -9.44
N ILE A 118 9.05 -8.88 -8.82
CA ILE A 118 7.89 -9.48 -9.47
C ILE A 118 6.74 -8.48 -9.50
N PHE A 119 6.32 -8.06 -10.70
CA PHE A 119 5.21 -7.13 -10.89
C PHE A 119 4.01 -7.87 -11.46
N VAL A 120 2.96 -8.01 -10.64
CA VAL A 120 1.70 -8.64 -11.01
C VAL A 120 0.64 -7.58 -11.17
N GLY A 121 0.22 -7.29 -12.39
CA GLY A 121 -0.77 -6.26 -12.66
C GLY A 121 -0.59 -5.58 -13.99
N ASP A 122 -1.39 -4.54 -14.21
CA ASP A 122 -1.37 -3.71 -15.40
C ASP A 122 -1.66 -2.25 -15.02
N GLY A 123 -1.43 -1.33 -15.94
CA GLY A 123 -1.67 0.09 -15.70
C GLY A 123 -0.96 0.99 -16.70
N SER A 124 -1.19 2.30 -16.57
CA SER A 124 -0.66 3.30 -17.52
C SER A 124 0.87 3.35 -17.58
N TRP A 125 1.56 2.88 -16.54
CA TRP A 125 3.03 2.88 -16.44
C TRP A 125 3.67 1.52 -16.70
N LYS A 126 2.89 0.48 -17.02
CA LYS A 126 3.45 -0.85 -17.33
C LYS A 126 4.43 -0.80 -18.50
N LYS A 127 4.05 -0.10 -19.58
CA LYS A 127 4.96 0.04 -20.75
C LYS A 127 6.26 0.74 -20.37
N TRP A 128 6.19 1.80 -19.58
CA TRP A 128 7.38 2.50 -19.07
C TRP A 128 8.27 1.55 -18.27
N LEU A 129 7.70 0.73 -17.38
CA LEU A 129 8.45 -0.24 -16.58
C LEU A 129 9.13 -1.30 -17.46
N ASP A 130 8.42 -1.83 -18.46
CA ASP A 130 8.99 -2.80 -19.41
C ASP A 130 10.17 -2.22 -20.20
N ASP A 131 10.05 -0.95 -20.64
CA ASP A 131 11.11 -0.24 -21.35
C ASP A 131 12.30 0.06 -20.42
N PHE A 132 12.04 0.49 -19.17
CA PHE A 132 13.07 0.73 -18.15
C PHE A 132 13.89 -0.53 -17.81
N ILE A 133 13.22 -1.67 -17.63
CA ILE A 133 13.86 -2.98 -17.37
C ILE A 133 14.83 -3.33 -18.51
N LYS A 134 14.47 -3.09 -19.77
CA LYS A 134 15.32 -3.34 -20.93
C LYS A 134 16.50 -2.37 -21.00
N GLU A 135 16.25 -1.08 -20.83
CA GLU A 135 17.27 -0.03 -20.90
C GLU A 135 18.38 -0.24 -19.86
N HIS A 136 18.00 -0.63 -18.64
CA HIS A 136 18.93 -0.84 -17.55
C HIS A 136 19.46 -2.28 -17.44
N GLN A 137 19.09 -3.17 -18.39
CA GLN A 137 19.53 -4.57 -18.43
C GLN A 137 19.17 -5.34 -17.14
N LEU A 138 17.90 -5.27 -16.75
CA LEU A 138 17.36 -5.89 -15.52
C LEU A 138 16.50 -7.15 -15.81
N GLN A 139 16.51 -7.68 -17.04
CA GLN A 139 15.64 -8.79 -17.47
C GLN A 139 15.82 -10.07 -16.66
N GLU A 140 17.00 -10.27 -16.06
CA GLU A 140 17.29 -11.43 -15.20
C GLU A 140 16.80 -11.27 -13.75
N THR A 141 16.42 -10.05 -13.36
CA THR A 141 16.04 -9.72 -11.98
C THR A 141 14.67 -9.07 -11.83
N ALA A 142 14.06 -8.55 -12.90
CA ALA A 142 12.77 -7.86 -12.86
C ALA A 142 11.80 -8.42 -13.93
N PHE A 143 10.58 -8.81 -13.48
CA PHE A 143 9.60 -9.55 -14.26
C PHE A 143 8.23 -8.89 -14.16
N THR A 144 7.65 -8.52 -15.31
CA THR A 144 6.28 -8.01 -15.41
C THR A 144 5.37 -9.10 -15.95
N LEU A 145 4.43 -9.59 -15.14
CA LEU A 145 3.63 -10.76 -15.47
C LEU A 145 2.27 -10.41 -16.09
N GLY A 146 1.89 -9.11 -16.07
CA GLY A 146 0.59 -8.68 -16.54
C GLY A 146 -0.54 -8.91 -15.52
N ARG A 147 -1.79 -8.75 -15.97
CA ARG A 147 -2.97 -8.78 -15.12
C ARG A 147 -3.45 -10.21 -14.88
N PHE A 148 -3.77 -10.52 -13.62
CA PHE A 148 -4.41 -11.75 -13.17
C PHE A 148 -5.68 -11.45 -12.38
N PRO A 149 -6.64 -12.39 -12.31
CA PRO A 149 -7.83 -12.25 -11.48
C PRO A 149 -7.48 -12.32 -9.99
N GLY A 150 -8.39 -11.84 -9.13
CA GLY A 150 -8.17 -11.79 -7.69
C GLY A 150 -7.89 -13.16 -7.06
N GLU A 151 -8.48 -14.22 -7.61
CA GLU A 151 -8.31 -15.61 -7.17
C GLU A 151 -6.86 -16.13 -7.32
N ALA A 152 -6.09 -15.52 -8.24
CA ALA A 152 -4.67 -15.87 -8.42
C ALA A 152 -3.78 -15.32 -7.29
N MET A 153 -4.24 -14.31 -6.56
CA MET A 153 -3.40 -13.58 -5.59
C MET A 153 -2.91 -14.47 -4.45
N ALA A 154 -3.74 -15.41 -3.97
CA ALA A 154 -3.31 -16.36 -2.96
C ALA A 154 -2.11 -17.21 -3.42
N THR A 155 -2.11 -17.63 -4.71
CA THR A 155 -1.01 -18.39 -5.29
C THR A 155 0.25 -17.53 -5.45
N PHE A 156 0.12 -16.30 -5.94
CA PHE A 156 1.24 -15.38 -6.09
C PHE A 156 1.87 -15.04 -4.74
N TYR A 157 1.07 -14.59 -3.77
CA TYR A 157 1.60 -14.14 -2.49
C TYR A 157 2.25 -15.27 -1.69
N LYS A 158 1.77 -16.51 -1.84
CA LYS A 158 2.42 -17.67 -1.24
C LYS A 158 3.87 -17.87 -1.72
N GLN A 159 4.19 -17.43 -2.95
CA GLN A 159 5.53 -17.54 -3.53
C GLN A 159 6.39 -16.30 -3.33
N ALA A 160 5.86 -15.20 -2.80
CA ALA A 160 6.62 -14.01 -2.49
C ALA A 160 7.37 -14.15 -1.17
N ASP A 161 8.59 -13.62 -1.10
CA ASP A 161 9.36 -13.51 0.15
C ASP A 161 9.10 -12.16 0.84
N ALA A 162 8.73 -11.12 0.05
CA ALA A 162 8.33 -9.81 0.52
C ALA A 162 7.25 -9.22 -0.37
N MET A 163 6.35 -8.41 0.21
CA MET A 163 5.40 -7.62 -0.54
C MET A 163 5.83 -6.15 -0.56
N LEU A 164 5.86 -5.54 -1.74
CA LEU A 164 6.23 -4.14 -1.90
C LEU A 164 4.98 -3.26 -1.97
N ILE A 165 4.93 -2.24 -1.12
CA ILE A 165 3.89 -1.22 -1.15
C ILE A 165 4.50 0.15 -1.34
N THR A 166 4.04 0.87 -2.36
CA THR A 166 4.54 2.19 -2.69
C THR A 166 3.40 3.12 -3.07
N LEU A 167 3.56 4.40 -2.76
CA LEU A 167 2.78 5.50 -3.31
C LEU A 167 3.71 6.71 -3.49
N ARG A 168 3.39 7.53 -4.48
CA ARG A 168 4.08 8.79 -4.71
C ARG A 168 3.76 9.76 -3.58
N GLY A 169 4.80 10.28 -2.95
CA GLY A 169 4.68 11.25 -1.86
C GLY A 169 4.43 12.69 -2.34
N GLY A 170 4.20 13.57 -1.36
CA GLY A 170 3.98 15.00 -1.58
C GLY A 170 2.52 15.38 -1.79
N PHE A 171 1.62 14.43 -1.64
CA PHE A 171 0.17 14.63 -1.68
C PHE A 171 -0.42 14.21 -0.34
N ILE A 172 -0.85 15.17 0.45
CA ILE A 172 -1.22 14.96 1.85
C ILE A 172 -2.29 13.87 2.06
N ASP A 173 -3.21 13.73 1.13
CA ASP A 173 -4.23 12.67 1.13
C ASP A 173 -3.62 11.30 0.84
N LEU A 174 -2.71 11.20 -0.14
CA LEU A 174 -1.99 9.95 -0.45
C LEU A 174 -0.99 9.58 0.66
N ASP A 175 -0.31 10.58 1.23
CA ASP A 175 0.64 10.36 2.32
C ASP A 175 -0.01 9.75 3.57
N MET A 176 -1.29 10.08 3.81
CA MET A 176 -2.05 9.54 4.95
C MET A 176 -2.93 8.34 4.59
N THR A 177 -3.05 7.98 3.30
CA THR A 177 -3.86 6.85 2.86
C THR A 177 -3.21 5.50 3.19
N VAL A 178 -4.02 4.55 3.67
CA VAL A 178 -3.67 3.13 3.75
C VAL A 178 -4.36 2.39 2.60
N PRO A 179 -3.63 2.03 1.53
CA PRO A 179 -4.20 1.31 0.40
C PRO A 179 -4.68 -0.09 0.80
N ALA A 180 -5.83 -0.54 0.28
CA ALA A 180 -6.43 -1.84 0.61
C ALA A 180 -5.50 -3.05 0.32
N ARG A 181 -4.48 -2.89 -0.52
CA ARG A 181 -3.48 -3.94 -0.74
C ARG A 181 -2.64 -4.21 0.51
N MET A 182 -2.51 -3.25 1.43
CA MET A 182 -1.79 -3.45 2.69
C MET A 182 -2.44 -4.57 3.51
N GLN A 183 -3.75 -4.52 3.68
CA GLN A 183 -4.50 -5.57 4.38
C GLN A 183 -4.39 -6.93 3.67
N SER A 184 -4.38 -6.94 2.33
CA SER A 184 -4.18 -8.18 1.56
C SER A 184 -2.80 -8.79 1.77
N TYR A 185 -1.74 -7.96 1.86
CA TYR A 185 -0.38 -8.42 2.13
C TYR A 185 -0.26 -9.00 3.54
N MET A 186 -0.83 -8.32 4.52
CA MET A 186 -0.89 -8.79 5.91
C MET A 186 -1.72 -10.08 6.01
N SER A 187 -2.84 -10.19 5.30
CA SER A 187 -3.69 -11.40 5.29
C SER A 187 -2.95 -12.62 4.77
N ALA A 188 -2.01 -12.43 3.84
CA ALA A 188 -1.17 -13.49 3.30
C ALA A 188 0.01 -13.87 4.21
N GLY A 189 0.20 -13.16 5.33
CA GLY A 189 1.30 -13.39 6.26
C GLY A 189 2.68 -13.12 5.66
N ARG A 190 2.76 -12.21 4.68
CA ARG A 190 4.03 -11.86 4.04
C ARG A 190 4.58 -10.55 4.61
N PRO A 191 5.90 -10.47 4.88
CA PRO A 191 6.49 -9.24 5.35
C PRO A 191 6.41 -8.15 4.28
N VAL A 192 6.30 -6.89 4.73
CA VAL A 192 6.06 -5.74 3.85
C VAL A 192 7.29 -4.85 3.78
N LEU A 193 7.62 -4.44 2.57
CA LEU A 193 8.56 -3.35 2.28
C LEU A 193 7.75 -2.14 1.82
N GLY A 194 7.81 -1.05 2.58
CA GLY A 194 7.11 0.20 2.27
C GLY A 194 8.08 1.28 1.78
N MET A 195 7.83 1.85 0.60
CA MET A 195 8.39 3.15 0.19
C MET A 195 7.21 4.09 -0.02
N ILE A 196 6.74 4.72 1.09
CA ILE A 196 5.37 5.22 1.16
C ILE A 196 5.25 6.31 2.25
N GLY A 197 4.12 7.04 2.24
CA GLY A 197 3.84 8.07 3.22
C GLY A 197 3.55 7.57 4.64
N PRO A 198 3.48 8.50 5.62
CA PRO A 198 3.39 8.19 7.06
C PRO A 198 2.18 7.34 7.44
N GLY A 199 1.05 7.42 6.71
CA GLY A 199 -0.15 6.61 7.03
C GLY A 199 0.13 5.12 7.05
N VAL A 200 0.90 4.60 6.08
CA VAL A 200 1.29 3.18 6.02
C VAL A 200 2.55 2.91 6.84
N GLN A 201 3.50 3.86 6.90
CA GLN A 201 4.69 3.71 7.74
C GLN A 201 4.34 3.43 9.20
N HIS A 202 3.36 4.16 9.75
CA HIS A 202 2.85 3.91 11.10
C HIS A 202 2.31 2.50 11.25
N LEU A 203 1.47 2.04 10.32
CA LEU A 203 0.92 0.69 10.37
C LEU A 203 2.01 -0.39 10.31
N ILE A 204 3.01 -0.25 9.41
CA ILE A 204 4.13 -1.19 9.32
C ILE A 204 4.94 -1.21 10.62
N THR A 205 5.16 -0.05 11.24
CA THR A 205 5.96 0.08 12.46
C THR A 205 5.21 -0.44 13.68
N GLU A 206 3.95 -0.06 13.85
CA GLU A 206 3.11 -0.48 14.98
C GLU A 206 2.87 -1.99 15.00
N SER A 207 2.63 -2.59 13.82
CA SER A 207 2.43 -4.03 13.68
C SER A 207 3.73 -4.83 13.57
N ASP A 208 4.88 -4.18 13.46
CA ASP A 208 6.19 -4.80 13.18
C ASP A 208 6.15 -5.80 12.01
N CYS A 209 5.35 -5.49 10.97
CA CYS A 209 5.12 -6.39 9.83
C CYS A 209 6.13 -6.24 8.70
N GLY A 210 7.14 -5.39 8.85
CA GLY A 210 8.11 -5.12 7.78
C GLY A 210 9.05 -3.97 8.06
N TYR A 211 9.52 -3.35 6.99
CA TYR A 211 10.31 -2.12 7.01
C TYR A 211 9.67 -1.07 6.12
N ALA A 212 9.74 0.19 6.54
CA ALA A 212 9.24 1.31 5.75
C ALA A 212 10.30 2.41 5.64
N VAL A 213 10.29 3.08 4.50
CA VAL A 213 11.09 4.27 4.18
C VAL A 213 10.18 5.34 3.56
N ASP A 214 10.65 6.57 3.51
CA ASP A 214 9.88 7.68 2.97
C ASP A 214 9.54 7.47 1.50
N ALA A 215 8.39 8.00 1.09
CA ALA A 215 7.92 7.92 -0.29
C ALA A 215 8.96 8.53 -1.25
N GLY A 216 9.43 7.72 -2.21
CA GLY A 216 10.45 8.11 -3.18
C GLY A 216 11.89 7.94 -2.71
N ASP A 217 12.15 7.60 -1.46
CA ASP A 217 13.52 7.33 -0.99
C ASP A 217 13.98 5.91 -1.40
N TYR A 218 14.25 5.76 -2.68
CA TYR A 218 14.73 4.52 -3.26
C TYR A 218 16.12 4.10 -2.74
N LYS A 219 16.94 5.07 -2.25
CA LYS A 219 18.24 4.77 -1.67
C LYS A 219 18.10 4.10 -0.31
N ALA A 220 17.23 4.64 0.54
CA ALA A 220 16.91 4.01 1.82
C ALA A 220 16.24 2.64 1.62
N LEU A 221 15.35 2.50 0.61
CA LEU A 221 14.76 1.19 0.28
C LEU A 221 15.84 0.17 -0.11
N ALA A 222 16.77 0.56 -0.99
CA ALA A 222 17.88 -0.30 -1.41
C ALA A 222 18.79 -0.68 -0.23
N ASP A 223 19.08 0.28 0.67
CA ASP A 223 19.87 0.03 1.88
C ASP A 223 19.19 -0.96 2.82
N VAL A 224 17.90 -0.78 3.08
CA VAL A 224 17.10 -1.70 3.92
C VAL A 224 17.08 -3.10 3.31
N ILE A 225 16.87 -3.24 2.00
CA ILE A 225 16.88 -4.55 1.34
C ILE A 225 18.26 -5.22 1.48
N ARG A 226 19.34 -4.51 1.15
CA ARG A 226 20.70 -5.04 1.18
C ARG A 226 21.15 -5.40 2.59
N ASN A 227 20.99 -4.47 3.53
CA ASN A 227 21.67 -4.50 4.83
C ASN A 227 20.79 -5.02 5.98
N LYS A 228 19.46 -5.18 5.77
CA LYS A 228 18.56 -5.74 6.79
C LYS A 228 17.86 -7.00 6.29
N VAL A 229 17.21 -6.93 5.12
CA VAL A 229 16.39 -8.04 4.60
C VAL A 229 17.26 -9.23 4.17
N LEU A 230 18.23 -8.98 3.31
CA LEU A 230 19.05 -10.05 2.74
C LEU A 230 20.11 -10.60 3.72
N THR A 231 20.48 -9.84 4.75
CA THR A 231 21.40 -10.28 5.80
C THR A 231 20.76 -11.18 6.84
N ASP A 232 19.45 -11.00 7.09
CA ASP A 232 18.70 -11.83 8.04
C ASP A 232 17.27 -12.09 7.52
N LYS A 233 17.21 -12.97 6.51
CA LYS A 233 15.95 -13.36 5.86
C LYS A 233 14.97 -14.01 6.83
N GLU A 234 15.46 -14.77 7.79
CA GLU A 234 14.63 -15.45 8.80
C GLU A 234 13.95 -14.45 9.74
N ALA A 235 14.69 -13.45 10.25
CA ALA A 235 14.11 -12.41 11.08
C ALA A 235 13.11 -11.56 10.28
N PHE A 236 13.38 -11.33 8.99
CA PHE A 236 12.45 -10.61 8.12
C PHE A 236 11.18 -11.41 7.84
N GLU A 237 11.28 -12.72 7.60
CA GLU A 237 10.10 -13.59 7.38
C GLU A 237 9.16 -13.59 8.61
N LYS A 238 9.72 -13.59 9.83
CA LYS A 238 8.93 -13.51 11.08
C LYS A 238 8.03 -12.26 11.15
N LYS A 239 8.42 -11.17 10.51
CA LYS A 239 7.58 -9.96 10.42
C LYS A 239 6.27 -10.21 9.67
N GLY A 240 6.25 -11.13 8.73
CA GLY A 240 5.02 -11.56 8.08
C GLY A 240 3.99 -12.14 9.06
N ALA A 241 4.42 -12.91 10.05
CA ALA A 241 3.55 -13.44 11.10
C ALA A 241 2.97 -12.31 11.99
N ASN A 242 3.75 -11.27 12.28
CA ASN A 242 3.25 -10.10 13.01
C ASN A 242 2.17 -9.36 12.20
N GLY A 243 2.39 -9.17 10.90
CA GLY A 243 1.38 -8.61 9.99
C GLY A 243 0.12 -9.45 9.95
N ARG A 244 0.26 -10.77 9.90
CA ARG A 244 -0.86 -11.71 9.95
C ARG A 244 -1.67 -11.57 11.24
N LYS A 245 -1.02 -11.47 12.38
CA LYS A 245 -1.67 -11.25 13.66
C LYS A 245 -2.48 -9.96 13.66
N CYS A 246 -1.89 -8.85 13.23
CA CYS A 246 -2.59 -7.57 13.11
C CYS A 246 -3.80 -7.66 12.15
N PHE A 247 -3.68 -8.40 11.03
CA PHE A 247 -4.79 -8.65 10.12
C PHE A 247 -5.96 -9.38 10.81
N GLU A 248 -5.66 -10.41 11.59
CA GLU A 248 -6.68 -11.19 12.31
C GLU A 248 -7.40 -10.37 13.40
N GLU A 249 -6.69 -9.43 14.01
CA GLU A 249 -7.22 -8.57 15.07
C GLU A 249 -8.05 -7.39 14.53
N GLU A 250 -7.70 -6.83 13.36
CA GLU A 250 -8.28 -5.54 12.93
C GLU A 250 -8.95 -5.55 11.53
N PHE A 251 -8.54 -6.47 10.61
CA PHE A 251 -8.86 -6.33 9.18
C PHE A 251 -9.66 -7.49 8.59
N THR A 252 -10.17 -8.41 9.40
CA THR A 252 -11.08 -9.47 8.94
C THR A 252 -12.47 -8.90 8.66
N LEU A 253 -13.20 -9.53 7.74
CA LEU A 253 -14.57 -9.13 7.43
C LEU A 253 -15.47 -9.21 8.69
N ASP A 254 -15.37 -10.29 9.45
CA ASP A 254 -16.17 -10.52 10.64
C ASP A 254 -15.92 -9.41 11.69
N HIS A 255 -14.64 -9.10 11.98
CA HIS A 255 -14.29 -8.00 12.88
C HIS A 255 -14.88 -6.66 12.41
N CYS A 256 -14.80 -6.36 11.12
CA CYS A 256 -15.36 -5.10 10.59
C CYS A 256 -16.90 -5.07 10.66
N ILE A 257 -17.57 -6.22 10.45
CA ILE A 257 -19.03 -6.30 10.61
C ILE A 257 -19.43 -6.07 12.06
N ASP A 258 -18.82 -6.77 13.00
CA ASP A 258 -19.09 -6.59 14.44
C ASP A 258 -18.88 -5.14 14.86
N HIS A 259 -17.79 -4.52 14.41
CA HIS A 259 -17.47 -3.13 14.72
C HIS A 259 -18.52 -2.14 14.16
N ILE A 260 -18.99 -2.33 12.90
CA ILE A 260 -20.00 -1.43 12.35
C ILE A 260 -21.36 -1.63 13.03
N GLU A 261 -21.72 -2.84 13.43
CA GLU A 261 -22.93 -3.12 14.21
C GLU A 261 -22.90 -2.40 15.57
N GLU A 262 -21.76 -2.42 16.27
CA GLU A 262 -21.59 -1.65 17.50
C GLU A 262 -21.74 -0.13 17.30
N ILE A 263 -21.20 0.41 16.21
CA ILE A 263 -21.27 1.83 15.89
C ILE A 263 -22.71 2.28 15.62
N ILE A 264 -23.48 1.45 14.92
CA ILE A 264 -24.88 1.77 14.55
C ILE A 264 -25.82 1.59 15.74
N SER A 265 -25.51 0.68 16.67
CA SER A 265 -26.34 0.39 17.83
C SER A 265 -26.24 1.42 18.95
N LYS A 266 -25.26 2.31 18.91
CA LYS A 266 -25.02 3.44 19.85
C LYS A 266 -25.54 4.74 19.30
#